data_151ae561c93d9a4cb4883ed3dd59a540
#
_entry.id   151ae561c93d9a4cb4883ed3dd59a540
#
_cell.length_a   1.000
_cell.length_b   1.000
_cell.length_c   1.000
_cell.angle_alpha   90.00
_cell.angle_beta   90.00
_cell.angle_gamma   90.00
#
_symmetry.space_group_name_H-M   'P 1'
#
loop_
_entity.id
_entity.type
_entity.pdbx_description
1 polymer ?
#
loop_
_entity_poly.entity_id
_entity_poly.type
_entity_poly.pdbx_seq_one_letter_code
_entity_poly.pdbx_strand_id
1 'polypeptide(L)'
;EPYRRQRQMCIRDSKKTTRWQGKAWKGERINAQAVLWTKEALDDVTVTVSELKSGSAVIPASAITTNFVRYVMTDELNKDRKGGCGHRENKAEWDSSVVADVLDIVKIQDIKACTTQPIWLNVWVPSDARAGKYKGTLTVSGKNFQDMKLQVEIDVQNRTLPAPQDWAFHLDLWQNPYSVAVSYTHLT
;
A
#
# COMPACT_ATOMS: atom_id res chain seq x y z
N GLU A 1 15.63 -10.10 22.20
CA GLU A 1 14.53 -10.37 21.27
C GLU A 1 14.04 -9.12 20.52
N PRO A 2 14.83 -8.51 19.62
CA PRO A 2 14.39 -7.31 18.88
C PRO A 2 13.21 -7.63 17.96
N TYR A 3 13.12 -8.84 17.41
CA TYR A 3 12.13 -9.23 16.41
C TYR A 3 10.71 -9.43 16.97
N ARG A 4 10.59 -9.91 18.22
CA ARG A 4 9.28 -10.00 18.88
C ARG A 4 8.69 -8.62 19.20
N ARG A 5 9.54 -7.64 19.56
CA ARG A 5 9.08 -6.27 19.80
C ARG A 5 8.60 -5.58 18.54
N GLN A 6 9.25 -5.84 17.41
CA GLN A 6 8.86 -5.25 16.12
C GLN A 6 7.53 -5.84 15.60
N ARG A 7 7.31 -7.15 15.75
CA ARG A 7 5.99 -7.77 15.47
C ARG A 7 4.89 -7.26 16.41
N GLN A 8 5.19 -7.04 17.69
CA GLN A 8 4.24 -6.45 18.63
C GLN A 8 3.95 -4.97 18.33
N MET A 9 4.91 -4.20 17.82
CA MET A 9 4.68 -2.82 17.40
C MET A 9 3.77 -2.75 16.17
N CYS A 10 3.99 -3.56 15.15
CA CYS A 10 3.11 -3.62 13.98
C CYS A 10 1.66 -4.04 14.32
N ILE A 11 1.49 -4.91 15.33
CA ILE A 11 0.16 -5.32 15.82
C ILE A 11 -0.51 -4.23 16.68
N ARG A 12 0.28 -3.40 17.39
CA ARG A 12 -0.26 -2.31 18.21
C ARG A 12 -0.80 -1.14 17.41
N ASP A 13 -0.30 -0.93 16.22
CA ASP A 13 -0.72 0.19 15.36
C ASP A 13 -1.94 -0.13 14.49
N SER A 14 -2.32 -1.40 14.38
CA SER A 14 -3.54 -1.81 13.70
C SER A 14 -4.76 -1.58 14.58
N LYS A 15 -5.28 -0.37 14.59
CA LYS A 15 -6.56 -0.05 15.23
C LYS A 15 -7.69 -0.53 14.33
N LYS A 16 -8.65 -1.27 14.89
CA LYS A 16 -9.95 -1.51 14.23
C LYS A 16 -10.65 -0.16 14.10
N THR A 17 -10.56 0.45 12.95
CA THR A 17 -11.18 1.74 12.68
C THR A 17 -11.77 1.71 11.28
N THR A 18 -12.90 2.39 11.14
CA THR A 18 -13.51 2.66 9.83
C THR A 18 -13.13 4.05 9.30
N ARG A 19 -12.11 4.67 9.90
CA ARG A 19 -11.63 5.99 9.52
C ARG A 19 -10.12 6.02 9.50
N TRP A 20 -9.56 6.52 8.39
CA TRP A 20 -8.15 6.85 8.28
C TRP A 20 -7.97 8.36 8.16
N GLN A 21 -6.94 8.89 8.83
CA GLN A 21 -6.59 10.30 8.80
C GLN A 21 -5.10 10.45 8.51
N GLY A 22 -4.78 11.26 7.51
CA GLY A 22 -3.41 11.60 7.15
C GLY A 22 -3.18 13.11 7.09
N LYS A 23 -1.92 13.51 7.06
CA LYS A 23 -1.48 14.87 6.76
C LYS A 23 -0.59 14.84 5.53
N ALA A 24 -0.75 15.81 4.65
CA ALA A 24 0.04 15.89 3.43
C ALA A 24 0.36 17.35 3.08
N TRP A 25 1.44 17.55 2.35
CA TRP A 25 1.73 18.80 1.66
C TRP A 25 1.12 18.78 0.27
N LYS A 26 0.98 19.95 -0.32
CA LYS A 26 0.63 20.08 -1.74
C LYS A 26 1.74 19.47 -2.61
N GLY A 27 1.38 18.72 -3.64
CA GLY A 27 2.33 17.98 -4.49
C GLY A 27 2.83 16.67 -3.92
N GLU A 28 2.44 16.31 -2.69
CA GLU A 28 2.87 15.08 -2.02
C GLU A 28 2.00 13.88 -2.42
N ARG A 29 2.62 12.69 -2.42
CA ARG A 29 1.90 11.41 -2.46
C ARG A 29 1.83 10.84 -1.06
N ILE A 30 0.61 10.63 -0.57
CA ILE A 30 0.36 10.02 0.73
C ILE A 30 -0.27 8.65 0.55
N ASN A 31 0.15 7.71 1.37
CA ASN A 31 -0.28 6.33 1.28
C ASN A 31 -0.91 5.85 2.58
N ALA A 32 -1.81 4.90 2.45
CA ALA A 32 -2.39 4.15 3.56
C ALA A 32 -2.60 2.70 3.16
N GLN A 33 -2.63 1.84 4.16
CA GLN A 33 -2.99 0.45 3.97
C GLN A 33 -4.24 0.14 4.80
N ALA A 34 -5.31 -0.26 4.13
CA ALA A 34 -6.47 -0.85 4.76
C ALA A 34 -6.32 -2.38 4.76
N VAL A 35 -6.90 -3.04 5.76
CA VAL A 35 -6.84 -4.49 5.89
C VAL A 35 -8.26 -5.02 5.89
N LEU A 36 -8.61 -5.80 4.88
CA LEU A 36 -9.86 -6.54 4.79
C LEU A 36 -9.63 -7.94 5.36
N TRP A 37 -10.37 -8.29 6.41
CA TRP A 37 -10.38 -9.64 6.95
C TRP A 37 -11.80 -10.23 6.84
N THR A 38 -11.88 -11.49 6.44
CA THR A 38 -13.16 -12.18 6.25
C THR A 38 -13.13 -13.59 6.80
N LYS A 39 -14.26 -14.04 7.35
CA LYS A 39 -14.51 -15.44 7.72
C LYS A 39 -15.00 -16.27 6.54
N GLU A 40 -15.74 -15.65 5.63
CA GLU A 40 -16.36 -16.28 4.48
C GLU A 40 -15.64 -15.86 3.21
N ALA A 41 -15.77 -16.63 2.15
CA ALA A 41 -15.24 -16.23 0.85
C ALA A 41 -16.04 -15.02 0.31
N LEU A 42 -15.31 -14.09 -0.30
CA LEU A 42 -15.90 -12.91 -0.94
C LEU A 42 -15.62 -12.98 -2.44
N ASP A 43 -16.68 -12.78 -3.22
CA ASP A 43 -16.64 -12.93 -4.68
C ASP A 43 -16.60 -11.54 -5.37
N ASP A 44 -15.82 -11.45 -6.43
CA ASP A 44 -15.66 -10.25 -7.27
C ASP A 44 -15.42 -8.97 -6.49
N VAL A 45 -14.52 -9.01 -5.53
CA VAL A 45 -14.19 -7.87 -4.68
C VAL A 45 -13.54 -6.78 -5.51
N THR A 46 -14.07 -5.56 -5.40
CA THR A 46 -13.56 -4.33 -6.00
C THR A 46 -13.34 -3.27 -4.92
N VAL A 47 -12.42 -2.37 -5.17
CA VAL A 47 -12.15 -1.24 -4.27
C VAL A 47 -12.22 0.06 -5.04
N THR A 48 -13.05 0.97 -4.59
CA THR A 48 -13.21 2.31 -5.17
C THR A 48 -13.00 3.38 -4.12
N VAL A 49 -12.59 4.58 -4.55
CA VAL A 49 -12.50 5.74 -3.67
C VAL A 49 -13.22 6.91 -4.33
N SER A 50 -14.06 7.58 -3.57
CA SER A 50 -14.71 8.80 -4.02
C SER A 50 -13.68 9.92 -4.16
N GLU A 51 -14.00 10.96 -4.92
CA GLU A 51 -13.27 12.23 -4.81
C GLU A 51 -13.23 12.70 -3.36
N LEU A 52 -12.16 13.40 -2.98
CA LEU A 52 -12.03 13.96 -1.64
C LEU A 52 -12.39 15.44 -1.69
N LYS A 53 -13.29 15.88 -0.80
CA LYS A 53 -13.84 17.25 -0.76
C LYS A 53 -13.45 18.00 0.49
N SER A 54 -13.16 19.30 0.30
CA SER A 54 -12.98 20.30 1.36
C SER A 54 -13.72 21.58 0.98
N GLY A 55 -14.99 21.71 1.40
CA GLY A 55 -15.88 22.76 0.88
C GLY A 55 -16.05 22.66 -0.62
N SER A 56 -15.65 23.70 -1.35
CA SER A 56 -15.66 23.73 -2.82
C SER A 56 -14.40 23.14 -3.47
N ALA A 57 -13.36 22.86 -2.70
CA ALA A 57 -12.13 22.29 -3.21
C ALA A 57 -12.22 20.76 -3.29
N VAL A 58 -11.66 20.19 -4.35
CA VAL A 58 -11.74 18.76 -4.65
C VAL A 58 -10.36 18.21 -5.00
N ILE A 59 -10.01 17.05 -4.46
CA ILE A 59 -8.98 16.16 -5.01
C ILE A 59 -9.74 15.13 -5.84
N PRO A 60 -9.54 15.10 -7.18
CA PRO A 60 -10.32 14.24 -8.06
C PRO A 60 -10.01 12.76 -7.86
N ALA A 61 -10.96 11.90 -8.16
CA ALA A 61 -10.78 10.45 -8.06
C ALA A 61 -9.63 9.93 -8.95
N SER A 62 -9.32 10.62 -10.04
CA SER A 62 -8.16 10.30 -10.91
C SER A 62 -6.79 10.47 -10.24
N ALA A 63 -6.71 11.26 -9.17
CA ALA A 63 -5.51 11.42 -8.35
C ALA A 63 -5.39 10.34 -7.25
N ILE A 64 -6.33 9.39 -7.20
CA ILE A 64 -6.41 8.38 -6.17
C ILE A 64 -6.34 7.00 -6.82
N THR A 65 -5.48 6.15 -6.30
CA THR A 65 -5.36 4.76 -6.78
C THR A 65 -5.48 3.79 -5.62
N THR A 66 -6.11 2.66 -5.90
CA THR A 66 -6.19 1.52 -4.98
C THR A 66 -5.61 0.28 -5.65
N ASN A 67 -4.88 -0.52 -4.88
CA ASN A 67 -4.33 -1.80 -5.32
C ASN A 67 -4.54 -2.84 -4.25
N PHE A 68 -4.89 -4.06 -4.64
CA PHE A 68 -4.70 -5.19 -3.77
C PHE A 68 -3.22 -5.44 -3.57
N VAL A 69 -2.81 -5.82 -2.37
CA VAL A 69 -1.43 -6.20 -2.10
C VAL A 69 -1.33 -7.71 -2.22
N ARG A 70 -0.60 -8.18 -3.22
CA ARG A 70 -0.40 -9.61 -3.48
C ARG A 70 0.60 -10.18 -2.49
N TYR A 71 0.29 -11.37 -2.03
CA TYR A 71 1.21 -12.14 -1.21
C TYR A 71 2.26 -12.82 -2.08
N VAL A 72 3.49 -12.76 -1.63
CA VAL A 72 4.64 -13.42 -2.24
C VAL A 72 5.34 -14.31 -1.22
N MET A 73 6.00 -15.35 -1.71
CA MET A 73 6.85 -16.18 -0.89
C MET A 73 8.21 -15.51 -0.70
N THR A 74 8.68 -15.44 0.53
CA THR A 74 10.02 -14.97 0.87
C THR A 74 10.79 -16.03 1.66
N ASP A 75 12.08 -16.04 1.51
CA ASP A 75 13.04 -16.93 2.15
C ASP A 75 14.21 -16.16 2.78
N GLU A 76 13.98 -14.94 3.21
CA GLU A 76 15.03 -14.03 3.70
C GLU A 76 15.87 -14.61 4.83
N LEU A 77 15.28 -15.43 5.70
CA LEU A 77 15.92 -15.95 6.87
C LEU A 77 16.00 -17.48 6.83
N ASN A 78 17.08 -18.02 7.37
CA ASN A 78 17.14 -19.45 7.70
C ASN A 78 16.14 -19.78 8.82
N LYS A 79 15.80 -21.06 8.99
CA LYS A 79 14.92 -21.54 10.06
C LYS A 79 15.41 -21.18 11.45
N ASP A 80 16.70 -21.06 11.64
CA ASP A 80 17.36 -20.59 12.88
C ASP A 80 17.30 -19.06 13.02
N ARG A 81 16.72 -18.36 12.04
CA ARG A 81 16.63 -16.89 11.93
C ARG A 81 17.99 -16.18 11.82
N LYS A 82 19.02 -16.90 11.47
CA LYS A 82 20.32 -16.36 11.12
C LYS A 82 20.45 -16.33 9.60
N GLY A 83 21.16 -15.37 9.09
CA GLY A 83 21.37 -15.22 7.67
C GLY A 83 20.81 -13.91 7.17
N GLY A 84 21.01 -13.63 5.94
CA GLY A 84 20.65 -12.39 5.26
C GLY A 84 20.65 -12.60 3.75
N CYS A 85 20.68 -11.50 3.02
CA CYS A 85 20.78 -11.53 1.56
C CYS A 85 22.01 -12.35 1.10
N GLY A 86 21.82 -13.21 0.13
CA GLY A 86 22.90 -13.94 -0.49
C GLY A 86 22.58 -15.39 -0.80
N HIS A 87 23.59 -16.05 -1.33
CA HIS A 87 23.50 -17.48 -1.65
C HIS A 87 23.43 -18.32 -0.38
N ARG A 88 22.50 -19.25 -0.33
CA ARG A 88 22.34 -20.23 0.75
C ARG A 88 22.53 -21.62 0.16
N GLU A 89 23.46 -22.38 0.73
CA GLU A 89 23.82 -23.69 0.22
C GLU A 89 22.73 -24.73 0.43
N ASN A 90 22.11 -24.72 1.61
CA ASN A 90 21.13 -25.73 1.98
C ASN A 90 19.70 -25.19 1.95
N LYS A 91 18.95 -25.51 0.90
CA LYS A 91 17.55 -25.12 0.72
C LYS A 91 16.61 -25.66 1.81
N ALA A 92 16.94 -26.77 2.44
CA ALA A 92 16.12 -27.34 3.51
C ALA A 92 16.11 -26.49 4.80
N GLU A 93 17.10 -25.63 4.96
CA GLU A 93 17.25 -24.71 6.09
C GLU A 93 16.62 -23.33 5.86
N TRP A 94 16.08 -23.08 4.65
CA TRP A 94 15.47 -21.81 4.33
C TRP A 94 14.15 -21.63 5.09
N ASP A 95 13.92 -20.43 5.57
CA ASP A 95 12.60 -19.99 6.00
C ASP A 95 11.73 -19.77 4.76
N SER A 96 10.46 -20.10 4.89
CA SER A 96 9.46 -19.92 3.86
C SER A 96 8.29 -19.18 4.48
N SER A 97 8.21 -17.90 4.23
CA SER A 97 7.17 -17.03 4.75
C SER A 97 6.37 -16.39 3.63
N VAL A 98 5.07 -16.25 3.83
CA VAL A 98 4.20 -15.52 2.90
C VAL A 98 4.01 -14.11 3.43
N VAL A 99 4.41 -13.12 2.63
CA VAL A 99 4.31 -11.71 2.99
C VAL A 99 3.52 -10.93 1.93
N ALA A 100 2.78 -9.93 2.36
CA ALA A 100 2.11 -9.01 1.46
C ALA A 100 3.12 -7.94 1.00
N ASP A 101 3.48 -7.93 -0.28
CA ASP A 101 4.56 -7.09 -0.79
C ASP A 101 4.22 -6.37 -2.11
N VAL A 102 3.67 -7.05 -3.09
CA VAL A 102 3.50 -6.51 -4.44
C VAL A 102 2.16 -5.80 -4.60
N LEU A 103 2.17 -4.56 -5.08
CA LEU A 103 0.95 -3.86 -5.49
C LEU A 103 0.43 -4.48 -6.79
N ASP A 104 -0.70 -5.18 -6.72
CA ASP A 104 -1.27 -5.87 -7.87
C ASP A 104 -1.95 -4.89 -8.82
N ILE A 105 -1.88 -5.18 -10.12
CA ILE A 105 -2.60 -4.46 -11.16
C ILE A 105 -4.07 -4.89 -11.29
N VAL A 106 -4.40 -6.06 -10.72
CA VAL A 106 -5.75 -6.62 -10.73
C VAL A 106 -6.70 -5.71 -9.96
N LYS A 107 -7.87 -5.45 -10.53
CA LYS A 107 -8.89 -4.57 -9.92
C LYS A 107 -10.08 -5.31 -9.35
N ILE A 108 -10.27 -6.56 -9.73
CA ILE A 108 -11.33 -7.44 -9.26
C ILE A 108 -10.70 -8.78 -8.89
N GLN A 109 -10.94 -9.26 -7.69
CA GLN A 109 -10.46 -10.59 -7.26
C GLN A 109 -11.36 -11.21 -6.22
N ASP A 110 -11.35 -12.53 -6.15
CA ASP A 110 -11.99 -13.30 -5.09
C ASP A 110 -11.07 -13.35 -3.86
N ILE A 111 -11.65 -13.27 -2.68
CA ILE A 111 -10.93 -13.37 -1.42
C ILE A 111 -11.38 -14.62 -0.69
N LYS A 112 -10.45 -15.51 -0.40
CA LYS A 112 -10.73 -16.78 0.27
C LYS A 112 -11.21 -16.58 1.70
N ALA A 113 -12.03 -17.52 2.18
CA ALA A 113 -12.45 -17.57 3.57
C ALA A 113 -11.25 -17.60 4.53
N CYS A 114 -11.41 -17.01 5.69
CA CYS A 114 -10.40 -16.95 6.77
C CYS A 114 -9.06 -16.35 6.33
N THR A 115 -9.08 -15.41 5.39
CA THR A 115 -7.90 -14.73 4.90
C THR A 115 -7.93 -13.23 5.19
N THR A 116 -6.76 -12.63 5.14
CA THR A 116 -6.55 -11.19 5.27
C THR A 116 -6.05 -10.67 3.93
N GLN A 117 -6.73 -9.66 3.39
CA GLN A 117 -6.34 -9.00 2.14
C GLN A 117 -5.98 -7.54 2.42
N PRO A 118 -4.70 -7.17 2.34
CA PRO A 118 -4.32 -5.77 2.40
C PRO A 118 -4.68 -5.03 1.11
N ILE A 119 -5.13 -3.79 1.28
CA ILE A 119 -5.51 -2.86 0.22
C ILE A 119 -4.65 -1.62 0.38
N TRP A 120 -3.89 -1.28 -0.64
CA TRP A 120 -3.07 -0.08 -0.67
C TRP A 120 -3.87 1.07 -1.26
N LEU A 121 -3.91 2.19 -0.54
CA LEU A 121 -4.47 3.46 -0.97
C LEU A 121 -3.32 4.42 -1.23
N ASN A 122 -3.28 5.03 -2.40
CA ASN A 122 -2.35 6.09 -2.73
C ASN A 122 -3.13 7.32 -3.20
N VAL A 123 -2.83 8.48 -2.63
CA VAL A 123 -3.43 9.76 -3.00
C VAL A 123 -2.34 10.73 -3.40
N TRP A 124 -2.41 11.24 -4.60
CA TRP A 124 -1.57 12.34 -5.05
C TRP A 124 -2.29 13.66 -4.79
N VAL A 125 -1.78 14.43 -3.84
CA VAL A 125 -2.31 15.76 -3.55
C VAL A 125 -1.80 16.72 -4.64
N PRO A 126 -2.67 17.36 -5.42
CA PRO A 126 -2.23 18.32 -6.45
C PRO A 126 -1.40 19.46 -5.83
N SER A 127 -0.41 19.96 -6.57
CA SER A 127 0.45 21.06 -6.12
C SER A 127 -0.30 22.39 -5.96
N ASP A 128 -1.42 22.53 -6.67
CA ASP A 128 -2.34 23.67 -6.60
C ASP A 128 -3.54 23.45 -5.65
N ALA A 129 -3.58 22.32 -4.94
CA ALA A 129 -4.63 22.04 -3.98
C ALA A 129 -4.72 23.15 -2.92
N ARG A 130 -5.92 23.50 -2.50
CA ARG A 130 -6.11 24.40 -1.36
C ARG A 130 -5.78 23.67 -0.05
N ALA A 131 -5.19 24.39 0.90
CA ALA A 131 -5.02 23.82 2.25
C ALA A 131 -6.39 23.58 2.90
N GLY A 132 -6.52 22.49 3.64
CA GLY A 132 -7.78 22.15 4.32
C GLY A 132 -7.96 20.65 4.51
N LYS A 133 -9.06 20.28 5.15
CA LYS A 133 -9.40 18.88 5.45
C LYS A 133 -10.28 18.31 4.35
N TYR A 134 -9.72 17.45 3.56
CA TYR A 134 -10.40 16.74 2.48
C TYR A 134 -10.95 15.42 2.99
N LYS A 135 -12.21 15.13 2.66
CA LYS A 135 -12.91 13.92 3.11
C LYS A 135 -13.50 13.17 1.93
N GLY A 136 -13.43 11.85 1.99
CA GLY A 136 -14.06 10.94 1.05
C GLY A 136 -14.23 9.56 1.66
N THR A 137 -14.57 8.59 0.81
CA THR A 137 -14.89 7.24 1.24
C THR A 137 -14.20 6.23 0.34
N LEU A 138 -13.46 5.31 0.93
CA LEU A 138 -13.04 4.07 0.30
C LEU A 138 -14.16 3.05 0.51
N THR A 139 -14.63 2.45 -0.59
CA THR A 139 -15.69 1.45 -0.60
C THR A 139 -15.14 0.14 -1.14
N VAL A 140 -15.34 -0.93 -0.39
CA VAL A 140 -15.08 -2.31 -0.81
C VAL A 140 -16.44 -2.93 -1.13
N SER A 141 -16.63 -3.35 -2.37
CA SER A 141 -17.87 -3.93 -2.91
C SER A 141 -17.62 -5.30 -3.51
N GLY A 142 -18.63 -6.14 -3.62
CA GLY A 142 -18.57 -7.44 -4.24
C GLY A 142 -19.97 -8.07 -4.37
N LYS A 143 -20.04 -9.31 -4.86
CA LYS A 143 -21.33 -9.94 -5.18
C LYS A 143 -22.09 -10.49 -3.98
N ASN A 144 -21.41 -11.03 -2.99
CA ASN A 144 -22.02 -11.82 -1.92
C ASN A 144 -21.96 -11.19 -0.53
N PHE A 145 -21.66 -9.87 -0.45
CA PHE A 145 -21.63 -9.14 0.80
C PHE A 145 -22.09 -7.68 0.62
N GLN A 146 -22.42 -7.03 1.72
CA GLN A 146 -22.75 -5.60 1.71
C GLN A 146 -21.50 -4.75 1.64
N ASP A 147 -21.57 -3.61 0.96
CA ASP A 147 -20.48 -2.65 0.84
C ASP A 147 -19.90 -2.28 2.19
N MET A 148 -18.60 -2.40 2.31
CA MET A 148 -17.84 -1.94 3.47
C MET A 148 -17.21 -0.58 3.16
N LYS A 149 -17.34 0.36 4.10
CA LYS A 149 -16.89 1.73 3.88
C LYS A 149 -15.87 2.15 4.94
N LEU A 150 -14.79 2.76 4.47
CA LEU A 150 -13.77 3.41 5.29
C LEU A 150 -13.76 4.90 4.96
N GLN A 151 -13.84 5.75 5.98
CA GLN A 151 -13.69 7.19 5.80
C GLN A 151 -12.21 7.54 5.61
N VAL A 152 -11.94 8.31 4.57
CA VAL A 152 -10.60 8.84 4.25
C VAL A 152 -10.62 10.34 4.52
N GLU A 153 -9.72 10.82 5.36
CA GLU A 153 -9.54 12.25 5.64
C GLU A 153 -8.07 12.62 5.47
N ILE A 154 -7.79 13.65 4.69
CA ILE A 154 -6.44 14.18 4.49
C ILE A 154 -6.44 15.67 4.86
N ASP A 155 -5.61 16.03 5.82
CA ASP A 155 -5.35 17.41 6.19
C ASP A 155 -4.20 17.97 5.34
N VAL A 156 -4.56 18.66 4.25
CA VAL A 156 -3.60 19.27 3.33
C VAL A 156 -3.06 20.56 3.94
N GLN A 157 -1.78 20.56 4.22
CA GLN A 157 -1.08 21.68 4.85
C GLN A 157 -0.79 22.79 3.82
N ASN A 158 -0.68 24.05 4.28
CA ASN A 158 -0.34 25.16 3.41
C ASN A 158 1.19 25.23 3.11
N ARG A 159 1.72 24.09 2.65
CA ARG A 159 3.10 23.95 2.18
C ARG A 159 3.07 23.16 0.89
N THR A 160 3.95 23.50 -0.05
CA THR A 160 4.11 22.78 -1.32
C THR A 160 5.43 22.03 -1.30
N LEU A 161 5.40 20.76 -1.67
CA LEU A 161 6.61 19.98 -1.87
C LEU A 161 7.37 20.57 -3.07
N PRO A 162 8.66 20.88 -2.93
CA PRO A 162 9.47 21.35 -4.05
C PRO A 162 9.50 20.31 -5.18
N ALA A 163 9.66 20.78 -6.41
CA ALA A 163 9.85 19.86 -7.54
C ALA A 163 11.18 19.08 -7.33
N PRO A 164 11.31 17.85 -7.85
CA PRO A 164 12.49 17.02 -7.62
C PRO A 164 13.82 17.69 -7.99
N GLN A 165 13.84 18.50 -9.04
CA GLN A 165 15.03 19.26 -9.44
C GLN A 165 15.44 20.35 -8.44
N ASP A 166 14.54 20.77 -7.56
CA ASP A 166 14.77 21.83 -6.55
C ASP A 166 15.05 21.24 -5.16
N TRP A 167 15.20 19.92 -5.05
CA TRP A 167 15.51 19.30 -3.77
C TRP A 167 16.92 19.61 -3.30
N ALA A 168 17.06 19.88 -2.01
CA ALA A 168 18.36 20.19 -1.39
C ALA A 168 19.25 18.94 -1.20
N PHE A 169 18.75 17.74 -1.43
CA PHE A 169 19.49 16.50 -1.31
C PHE A 169 19.57 15.76 -2.65
N HIS A 170 20.62 14.97 -2.81
CA HIS A 170 20.80 14.09 -3.95
C HIS A 170 20.15 12.73 -3.67
N LEU A 171 19.35 12.26 -4.62
CA LEU A 171 18.78 10.91 -4.59
C LEU A 171 19.41 10.09 -5.71
N ASP A 172 20.28 9.16 -5.35
CA ASP A 172 20.87 8.22 -6.28
C ASP A 172 20.14 6.88 -6.20
N LEU A 173 19.66 6.40 -7.34
CA LEU A 173 19.06 5.08 -7.47
C LEU A 173 20.10 4.11 -8.07
N TRP A 174 20.52 3.17 -7.26
CA TRP A 174 21.41 2.12 -7.73
C TRP A 174 20.61 1.04 -8.45
N GLN A 175 20.89 0.87 -9.72
CA GLN A 175 20.32 -0.20 -10.53
C GLN A 175 21.43 -1.09 -11.04
N ASN A 176 21.17 -2.39 -11.11
CA ASN A 176 22.02 -3.31 -11.85
C ASN A 176 21.49 -3.37 -13.31
N PRO A 177 22.14 -2.70 -14.28
CA PRO A 177 21.67 -2.67 -15.66
C PRO A 177 21.58 -4.07 -16.28
N TYR A 178 22.46 -4.98 -15.88
CA TYR A 178 22.46 -6.34 -16.37
C TYR A 178 21.21 -7.11 -15.94
N SER A 179 20.83 -7.02 -14.65
CA SER A 179 19.61 -7.65 -14.15
C SER A 179 18.36 -7.07 -14.80
N VAL A 180 18.33 -5.76 -15.03
CA VAL A 180 17.23 -5.09 -15.72
C VAL A 180 17.16 -5.53 -17.17
N ALA A 181 18.30 -5.55 -17.90
CA ALA A 181 18.36 -5.96 -19.29
C ALA A 181 17.91 -7.42 -19.49
N VAL A 182 18.36 -8.34 -18.64
CA VAL A 182 17.95 -9.76 -18.71
C VAL A 182 16.45 -9.94 -18.49
N SER A 183 15.83 -9.13 -17.63
CA SER A 183 14.40 -9.19 -17.39
C SER A 183 13.55 -8.63 -18.53
N TYR A 184 14.11 -7.75 -19.38
CA TYR A 184 13.38 -7.05 -20.43
C TYR A 184 13.76 -7.45 -21.86
N THR A 185 14.73 -8.36 -22.06
CA THR A 185 15.12 -8.84 -23.40
C THR A 185 14.06 -9.68 -24.11
N HIS A 186 12.92 -9.92 -23.50
CA HIS A 186 11.76 -10.59 -24.11
C HIS A 186 10.62 -9.64 -24.46
N LEU A 187 10.86 -8.34 -24.44
CA LEU A 187 9.86 -7.31 -24.78
C LEU A 187 10.05 -6.73 -26.19
N THR A 188 10.63 -7.50 -27.10
CA THR A 188 10.65 -7.21 -28.55
C THR A 188 9.71 -8.11 -29.30
#